data_dbdf3a58d665dbe1123a703a53fd44ae
#
_entry.id   dbdf3a58d665dbe1123a703a53fd44ae
#
_cell.length_a   1.000
_cell.length_b   1.000
_cell.length_c   1.000
_cell.angle_alpha   90.00
_cell.angle_beta   90.00
_cell.angle_gamma   90.00
#
_symmetry.space_group_name_H-M   'P 1'
#
loop_
_entity.id
_entity.type
_entity.pdbx_description
1 polymer ?
#
loop_
_entity_poly.entity_id
_entity_poly.type
_entity_poly.pdbx_seq_one_letter_code
_entity_poly.pdbx_strand_id
1 'polypeptide(L)'
;KSPDFALIFAGIGLCFCPVIMILVPHLPLAYRGVTFIVLMTVLNAPQCAVALCTVQILLNAAPEKNRSLLISLFTMMTTLTNSVLPLLGVRLYTALGADLTALYRFNLIDLGVRILSTFGLIWRYQKAKKDDFLTKISD
;
A
#
# COMPACT_ATOMS: atom_id res chain seq x y z
N LYS A 1 18.93 2.82 8.06
CA LYS A 1 18.25 2.06 6.99
C LYS A 1 17.50 3.06 6.12
N SER A 2 17.58 2.92 4.79
CA SER A 2 16.92 3.87 3.88
C SER A 2 15.40 3.79 3.98
N PRO A 3 14.66 4.90 3.81
CA PRO A 3 13.19 4.90 3.82
C PRO A 3 12.61 4.00 2.72
N ASP A 4 13.32 3.81 1.61
CA ASP A 4 12.90 2.91 0.52
C ASP A 4 12.85 1.44 0.96
N PHE A 5 13.81 0.98 1.80
CA PHE A 5 13.79 -0.38 2.34
C PHE A 5 12.58 -0.59 3.26
N ALA A 6 12.27 0.39 4.12
CA ALA A 6 11.10 0.34 4.99
C ALA A 6 9.80 0.32 4.18
N LEU A 7 9.74 1.06 3.06
CA LEU A 7 8.60 1.08 2.16
C LEU A 7 8.36 -0.27 1.48
N ILE A 8 9.41 -0.96 1.03
CA ILE A 8 9.31 -2.31 0.45
C ILE A 8 8.80 -3.30 1.49
N PHE A 9 9.36 -3.29 2.71
CA PHE A 9 8.94 -4.17 3.79
C PHE A 9 7.47 -3.96 4.17
N ALA A 10 7.05 -2.69 4.25
CA ALA A 10 5.66 -2.33 4.51
C ALA A 10 4.73 -2.74 3.35
N GLY A 11 5.17 -2.61 2.09
CA GLY A 11 4.44 -3.09 0.91
C GLY A 11 4.19 -4.59 0.94
N ILE A 12 5.19 -5.38 1.32
CA ILE A 12 5.05 -6.83 1.52
C ILE A 12 4.03 -7.11 2.63
N GLY A 13 4.11 -6.39 3.76
CA GLY A 13 3.14 -6.51 4.86
C GLY A 13 1.70 -6.27 4.41
N LEU A 14 1.47 -5.28 3.54
CA LEU A 14 0.15 -4.97 3.01
C LEU A 14 -0.44 -6.05 2.08
N CYS A 15 0.38 -6.89 1.46
CA CYS A 15 -0.09 -8.02 0.66
C CYS A 15 -0.80 -9.10 1.52
N PHE A 16 -0.55 -9.15 2.83
CA PHE A 16 -1.25 -10.07 3.72
C PHE A 16 -2.71 -9.65 4.00
N CYS A 17 -3.05 -8.36 3.82
CA CYS A 17 -4.38 -7.85 4.09
C CYS A 17 -5.49 -8.58 3.28
N PRO A 18 -5.46 -8.66 1.95
CA PRO A 18 -6.46 -9.38 1.19
C PRO A 18 -6.45 -10.89 1.45
N VAL A 19 -5.29 -11.48 1.77
CA VAL A 19 -5.19 -12.91 2.14
C VAL A 19 -5.99 -13.18 3.41
N ILE A 20 -5.86 -12.34 4.42
CA ILE A 20 -6.61 -12.45 5.67
C ILE A 20 -8.11 -12.24 5.44
N MET A 21 -8.48 -11.30 4.59
CA MET A 21 -9.89 -11.09 4.22
C MET A 21 -10.53 -12.32 3.55
N ILE A 22 -9.74 -13.10 2.81
CA ILE A 22 -10.19 -14.36 2.22
C ILE A 22 -10.32 -15.46 3.29
N LEU A 23 -9.41 -15.50 4.27
CA LEU A 23 -9.36 -16.56 5.30
C LEU A 23 -10.39 -16.38 6.42
N VAL A 24 -10.68 -15.15 6.84
CA VAL A 24 -11.58 -14.86 7.97
C VAL A 24 -12.97 -15.50 7.83
N PRO A 25 -13.64 -15.51 6.66
CA PRO A 25 -14.94 -16.16 6.49
C PRO A 25 -14.92 -17.67 6.74
N HIS A 26 -13.78 -18.34 6.67
CA HIS A 26 -13.65 -19.79 6.92
C HIS A 26 -13.46 -20.13 8.40
N LEU A 27 -13.25 -19.13 9.26
CA LEU A 27 -13.11 -19.35 10.70
C LEU A 27 -14.48 -19.64 11.36
N PRO A 28 -14.51 -20.38 12.49
CA PRO A 28 -15.70 -20.56 13.30
C PRO A 28 -16.30 -19.21 13.70
N LEU A 29 -17.63 -19.10 13.71
CA LEU A 29 -18.35 -17.84 13.94
C LEU A 29 -17.93 -17.14 15.25
N ALA A 30 -17.68 -17.94 16.31
CA ALA A 30 -17.30 -17.44 17.63
C ALA A 30 -15.98 -16.63 17.63
N TYR A 31 -15.02 -16.98 16.77
CA TYR A 31 -13.70 -16.35 16.74
C TYR A 31 -13.55 -15.34 15.61
N ARG A 32 -14.44 -15.35 14.62
CA ARG A 32 -14.34 -14.55 13.39
C ARG A 32 -14.17 -13.07 13.66
N GLY A 33 -15.01 -12.50 14.54
CA GLY A 33 -14.99 -11.07 14.85
C GLY A 33 -13.71 -10.63 15.58
N VAL A 34 -13.31 -11.37 16.61
CA VAL A 34 -12.11 -11.05 17.39
C VAL A 34 -10.85 -11.18 16.52
N THR A 35 -10.74 -12.29 15.78
CA THR A 35 -9.60 -12.52 14.87
C THR A 35 -9.52 -11.42 13.81
N PHE A 36 -10.64 -11.01 13.23
CA PHE A 36 -10.69 -9.92 12.26
C PHE A 36 -10.15 -8.61 12.84
N ILE A 37 -10.63 -8.20 14.04
CA ILE A 37 -10.20 -6.96 14.69
C ILE A 37 -8.69 -6.99 14.99
N VAL A 38 -8.20 -8.06 15.60
CA VAL A 38 -6.78 -8.21 15.95
C VAL A 38 -5.90 -8.16 14.71
N LEU A 39 -6.23 -8.94 13.69
CA LEU A 39 -5.45 -8.99 12.44
C LEU A 39 -5.47 -7.65 11.71
N MET A 40 -6.62 -6.97 11.63
CA MET A 40 -6.72 -5.65 11.01
C MET A 40 -5.92 -4.60 11.78
N THR A 41 -5.90 -4.65 13.11
CA THR A 41 -5.08 -3.74 13.92
C THR A 41 -3.58 -3.93 13.61
N VAL A 42 -3.11 -5.17 13.56
CA VAL A 42 -1.72 -5.48 13.22
C VAL A 42 -1.36 -5.05 11.81
N LEU A 43 -2.27 -5.25 10.84
CA LEU A 43 -2.05 -4.87 9.44
C LEU A 43 -2.10 -3.36 9.17
N ASN A 44 -2.67 -2.57 10.08
CA ASN A 44 -2.59 -1.11 10.00
C ASN A 44 -1.17 -0.57 10.24
N ALA A 45 -0.31 -1.30 10.96
CA ALA A 45 1.07 -0.87 11.19
C ALA A 45 1.88 -0.73 9.88
N PRO A 46 1.88 -1.69 8.94
CA PRO A 46 2.48 -1.50 7.61
C PRO A 46 1.90 -0.32 6.84
N GLN A 47 0.60 -0.07 6.93
CA GLN A 47 -0.06 1.06 6.28
C GLN A 47 0.46 2.41 6.79
N CYS A 48 0.58 2.56 8.11
CA CYS A 48 1.18 3.74 8.71
C CYS A 48 2.65 3.92 8.28
N ALA A 49 3.42 2.83 8.21
CA ALA A 49 4.79 2.87 7.76
C ALA A 49 4.91 3.35 6.30
N VAL A 50 4.02 2.89 5.39
CA VAL A 50 3.96 3.38 4.00
C VAL A 50 3.70 4.88 3.97
N ALA A 51 2.72 5.36 4.73
CA ALA A 51 2.36 6.77 4.77
C ALA A 51 3.54 7.64 5.24
N LEU A 52 4.18 7.26 6.35
CA LEU A 52 5.33 7.97 6.91
C LEU A 52 6.54 7.97 5.96
N CYS A 53 6.90 6.81 5.40
CA CYS A 53 8.02 6.70 4.46
C CYS A 53 7.78 7.52 3.19
N THR A 54 6.55 7.53 2.67
CA THR A 54 6.19 8.31 1.48
C THR A 54 6.34 9.80 1.73
N VAL A 55 5.85 10.30 2.88
CA VAL A 55 6.03 11.71 3.27
C VAL A 55 7.51 12.06 3.44
N GLN A 56 8.30 11.18 4.06
CA GLN A 56 9.73 11.40 4.24
C GLN A 56 10.49 11.46 2.90
N ILE A 57 10.17 10.56 1.97
CA ILE A 57 10.76 10.56 0.62
C ILE A 57 10.39 11.85 -0.11
N LEU A 58 9.12 12.27 -0.01
CA LEU A 58 8.64 13.51 -0.63
C LEU A 58 9.38 14.74 -0.06
N LEU A 59 9.53 14.82 1.26
CA LEU A 59 10.24 15.92 1.92
C LEU A 59 11.72 15.98 1.51
N ASN A 60 12.37 14.84 1.36
CA ASN A 60 13.77 14.77 0.95
C ASN A 60 13.98 15.09 -0.54
N ALA A 61 12.99 14.75 -1.39
CA ALA A 61 13.04 15.00 -2.82
C ALA A 61 12.59 16.42 -3.23
N ALA A 62 11.82 17.10 -2.36
CA ALA A 62 11.24 18.40 -2.66
C ALA A 62 12.27 19.55 -2.51
N PRO A 63 12.49 20.38 -3.56
CA PRO A 63 13.32 21.57 -3.45
C PRO A 63 12.76 22.52 -2.39
N GLU A 64 13.63 23.17 -1.61
CA GLU A 64 13.22 24.04 -0.50
C GLU A 64 12.25 25.14 -0.92
N LYS A 65 12.50 25.75 -2.08
CA LYS A 65 11.70 26.86 -2.63
C LYS A 65 10.23 26.48 -2.89
N ASN A 66 9.94 25.19 -3.25
CA ASN A 66 8.60 24.76 -3.63
C ASN A 66 8.04 23.62 -2.73
N ARG A 67 8.69 23.37 -1.59
CA ARG A 67 8.35 22.24 -0.71
C ARG A 67 6.90 22.28 -0.24
N SER A 68 6.41 23.44 0.19
CA SER A 68 5.03 23.61 0.63
C SER A 68 4.01 23.31 -0.48
N LEU A 69 4.25 23.79 -1.68
CA LEU A 69 3.40 23.54 -2.84
C LEU A 69 3.34 22.04 -3.18
N LEU A 70 4.49 21.36 -3.20
CA LEU A 70 4.57 19.92 -3.50
C LEU A 70 3.86 19.09 -2.45
N ILE A 71 4.01 19.41 -1.15
CA ILE A 71 3.32 18.73 -0.07
C ILE A 71 1.81 18.93 -0.18
N SER A 72 1.35 20.15 -0.45
CA SER A 72 -0.08 20.45 -0.64
C SER A 72 -0.67 19.69 -1.82
N LEU A 73 0.03 19.66 -2.95
CA LEU A 73 -0.39 18.93 -4.13
C LEU A 73 -0.47 17.42 -3.86
N PHE A 74 0.54 16.85 -3.19
CA PHE A 74 0.56 15.45 -2.80
C PHE A 74 -0.60 15.11 -1.85
N THR A 75 -0.83 15.95 -0.84
CA THR A 75 -1.94 15.77 0.11
C THR A 75 -3.29 15.84 -0.60
N MET A 76 -3.47 16.80 -1.50
CA MET A 76 -4.69 16.91 -2.30
C MET A 76 -4.94 15.66 -3.15
N MET A 77 -3.91 15.18 -3.87
CA MET A 77 -4.01 13.97 -4.69
C MET A 77 -4.29 12.71 -3.87
N THR A 78 -3.63 12.55 -2.72
CA THR A 78 -3.88 11.42 -1.80
C THR A 78 -5.28 11.47 -1.21
N THR A 79 -5.76 12.62 -0.81
CA THR A 79 -7.11 12.79 -0.26
C THR A 79 -8.17 12.47 -1.33
N LEU A 80 -7.99 12.98 -2.55
CA LEU A 80 -8.88 12.68 -3.67
C LEU A 80 -8.91 11.18 -3.98
N THR A 81 -7.74 10.55 -4.04
CA THR A 81 -7.62 9.12 -4.28
C THR A 81 -8.30 8.30 -3.18
N ASN A 82 -8.07 8.65 -1.92
CA ASN A 82 -8.68 7.97 -0.77
C ASN A 82 -10.20 8.16 -0.70
N SER A 83 -10.75 9.21 -1.30
CA SER A 83 -12.19 9.43 -1.39
C SER A 83 -12.82 8.67 -2.56
N VAL A 84 -12.17 8.65 -3.72
CA VAL A 84 -12.72 8.05 -4.95
C VAL A 84 -12.55 6.53 -5.00
N LEU A 85 -11.38 6.01 -4.58
CA LEU A 85 -11.11 4.57 -4.66
C LEU A 85 -12.09 3.69 -3.88
N PRO A 86 -12.54 4.03 -2.66
CA PRO A 86 -13.55 3.24 -1.96
C PRO A 86 -14.88 3.18 -2.70
N LEU A 87 -15.30 4.29 -3.34
CA LEU A 87 -16.53 4.33 -4.14
C LEU A 87 -16.45 3.42 -5.36
N LEU A 88 -15.30 3.44 -6.05
CA LEU A 88 -15.04 2.52 -7.16
C LEU A 88 -14.99 1.07 -6.68
N GLY A 89 -14.40 0.81 -5.51
CA GLY A 89 -14.38 -0.51 -4.89
C GLY A 89 -15.77 -1.06 -4.60
N VAL A 90 -16.64 -0.24 -4.02
CA VAL A 90 -18.04 -0.62 -3.74
C VAL A 90 -18.78 -0.90 -5.06
N ARG A 91 -18.62 -0.06 -6.08
CA ARG A 91 -19.24 -0.28 -7.40
C ARG A 91 -18.76 -1.57 -8.05
N LEU A 92 -17.45 -1.84 -7.99
CA LEU A 92 -16.87 -3.07 -8.52
C LEU A 92 -17.42 -4.30 -7.77
N TYR A 93 -17.47 -4.25 -6.44
CA TYR A 93 -18.03 -5.33 -5.62
C TYR A 93 -19.49 -5.60 -5.98
N THR A 94 -20.30 -4.55 -6.12
CA THR A 94 -21.72 -4.67 -6.51
C THR A 94 -21.86 -5.24 -7.94
N ALA A 95 -21.02 -4.83 -8.87
CA ALA A 95 -21.02 -5.35 -10.25
C ALA A 95 -20.60 -6.83 -10.32
N LEU A 96 -19.82 -7.31 -9.35
CA LEU A 96 -19.41 -8.72 -9.25
C LEU A 96 -20.50 -9.62 -8.59
N GLY A 97 -21.62 -9.04 -8.17
CA GLY A 97 -22.76 -9.80 -7.61
C GLY A 97 -23.02 -9.60 -6.12
N ALA A 98 -22.14 -8.85 -5.40
CA ALA A 98 -22.26 -8.50 -3.98
C ALA A 98 -22.44 -9.72 -3.03
N ASP A 99 -21.92 -10.86 -3.43
CA ASP A 99 -21.95 -12.12 -2.69
C ASP A 99 -20.57 -12.51 -2.14
N LEU A 100 -20.46 -13.65 -1.48
CA LEU A 100 -19.21 -14.16 -0.94
C LEU A 100 -18.18 -14.43 -2.06
N THR A 101 -18.64 -14.89 -3.21
CA THR A 101 -17.79 -15.14 -4.39
C THR A 101 -17.25 -13.83 -4.96
N ALA A 102 -18.06 -12.79 -5.00
CA ALA A 102 -17.64 -11.43 -5.36
C ALA A 102 -16.58 -10.90 -4.41
N LEU A 103 -16.72 -11.14 -3.10
CA LEU A 103 -15.73 -10.77 -2.10
C LEU A 103 -14.38 -11.43 -2.37
N TYR A 104 -14.35 -12.73 -2.69
CA TYR A 104 -13.11 -13.43 -3.03
C TYR A 104 -12.47 -12.89 -4.31
N ARG A 105 -13.25 -12.68 -5.37
CA ARG A 105 -12.76 -12.11 -6.62
C ARG A 105 -12.18 -10.70 -6.41
N PHE A 106 -12.87 -9.87 -5.63
CA PHE A 106 -12.43 -8.52 -5.30
C PHE A 106 -11.09 -8.55 -4.54
N ASN A 107 -10.95 -9.39 -3.52
CA ASN A 107 -9.71 -9.52 -2.75
C ASN A 107 -8.56 -10.11 -3.58
N LEU A 108 -8.83 -11.00 -4.55
CA LEU A 108 -7.81 -11.49 -5.46
C LEU A 108 -7.30 -10.39 -6.41
N ILE A 109 -8.19 -9.53 -6.89
CA ILE A 109 -7.80 -8.35 -7.70
C ILE A 109 -6.95 -7.40 -6.86
N ASP A 110 -7.38 -7.08 -5.63
CA ASP A 110 -6.62 -6.22 -4.71
C ASP A 110 -5.23 -6.81 -4.41
N LEU A 111 -5.14 -8.12 -4.17
CA LEU A 111 -3.86 -8.81 -3.97
C LEU A 111 -2.95 -8.67 -5.19
N GLY A 112 -3.48 -8.87 -6.39
CA GLY A 112 -2.73 -8.72 -7.64
C GLY A 112 -2.16 -7.30 -7.81
N VAL A 113 -2.97 -6.28 -7.55
CA VAL A 113 -2.55 -4.87 -7.62
C VAL A 113 -1.46 -4.57 -6.59
N ARG A 114 -1.58 -5.07 -5.37
CA ARG A 114 -0.58 -4.87 -4.30
C ARG A 114 0.74 -5.56 -4.62
N ILE A 115 0.72 -6.78 -5.14
CA ILE A 115 1.92 -7.50 -5.59
C ILE A 115 2.61 -6.71 -6.70
N LEU A 116 1.86 -6.26 -7.71
CA LEU A 116 2.40 -5.47 -8.81
C LEU A 116 3.03 -4.16 -8.33
N SER A 117 2.36 -3.45 -7.42
CA SER A 117 2.87 -2.23 -6.81
C SER A 117 4.16 -2.48 -6.02
N THR A 118 4.21 -3.55 -5.22
CA THR A 118 5.40 -3.92 -4.45
C THR A 118 6.57 -4.27 -5.37
N PHE A 119 6.30 -4.97 -6.47
CA PHE A 119 7.31 -5.26 -7.49
C PHE A 119 7.88 -3.98 -8.13
N GLY A 120 7.02 -3.00 -8.42
CA GLY A 120 7.44 -1.68 -8.90
C GLY A 120 8.35 -0.94 -7.92
N LEU A 121 8.06 -1.02 -6.62
CA LEU A 121 8.90 -0.44 -5.57
C LEU A 121 10.27 -1.13 -5.49
N ILE A 122 10.32 -2.45 -5.56
CA ILE A 122 11.57 -3.22 -5.57
C ILE A 122 12.43 -2.85 -6.79
N TRP A 123 11.81 -2.80 -7.95
CA TRP A 123 12.49 -2.43 -9.20
C TRP A 123 13.07 -1.02 -9.13
N ARG A 124 12.29 -0.05 -8.65
CA ARG A 124 12.76 1.33 -8.42
C ARG A 124 13.96 1.37 -7.46
N TYR A 125 13.87 0.65 -6.36
CA TYR A 125 14.95 0.58 -5.37
C TYR A 125 16.24 0.00 -5.96
N GLN A 126 16.14 -1.08 -6.72
CA GLN A 126 17.29 -1.69 -7.38
C GLN A 126 17.93 -0.75 -8.40
N LYS A 127 17.12 -0.02 -9.17
CA LYS A 127 17.60 0.97 -10.14
C LYS A 127 18.33 2.11 -9.43
N ALA A 128 17.74 2.70 -8.40
CA ALA A 128 18.35 3.78 -7.63
C ALA A 128 19.70 3.37 -7.00
N LYS A 129 19.78 2.14 -6.47
CA LYS A 129 21.03 1.60 -5.93
C LYS A 129 22.11 1.41 -7.00
N LYS A 130 21.73 1.02 -8.21
CA LYS A 130 22.66 0.87 -9.34
C LYS A 130 23.20 2.23 -9.80
N ASP A 131 22.34 3.24 -9.86
CA ASP A 131 22.72 4.59 -10.28
C ASP A 131 23.69 5.23 -9.25
N ASP A 132 23.45 5.09 -7.94
CA ASP A 132 24.35 5.54 -6.86
C ASP A 132 25.71 4.83 -6.92
N PHE A 133 25.75 3.54 -7.26
CA PHE A 133 26.99 2.79 -7.43
C PHE A 133 27.80 3.27 -8.63
N LEU A 134 27.16 3.55 -9.76
CA LEU A 134 27.83 4.06 -10.97
C LEU A 134 28.41 5.46 -10.75
N THR A 135 27.70 6.34 -10.04
CA THR A 135 28.20 7.68 -9.71
C THR A 135 29.46 7.61 -8.87
N LYS A 136 29.52 6.73 -7.86
CA LYS A 136 30.70 6.53 -7.00
C LYS A 136 31.93 5.94 -7.69
N ILE A 137 31.79 5.33 -8.87
CA ILE A 137 32.94 4.81 -9.65
C ILE A 137 33.47 5.87 -10.59
N SER A 138 32.67 6.87 -10.98
CA SER A 138 33.05 7.93 -11.92
C SER A 138 33.77 9.11 -11.28
N ASP A 139 33.69 9.23 -9.94
CA ASP A 139 34.46 10.21 -9.13
C ASP A 139 35.77 9.60 -8.65
#